data_9897268b565d85f5833dde7997ca3b0c
#
_entry.id   9897268b565d85f5833dde7997ca3b0c
#
_cell.length_a   1.000
_cell.length_b   1.000
_cell.length_c   1.000
_cell.angle_alpha   90.00
_cell.angle_beta   90.00
_cell.angle_gamma   90.00
#
_symmetry.space_group_name_H-M   'P 1'
#
loop_
_entity.id
_entity.type
_entity.pdbx_description
1 polymer ?
#
loop_
_entity_poly.entity_id
_entity_poly.type
_entity_poly.pdbx_seq_one_letter_code
_entity_poly.pdbx_strand_id
1 'polypeptide(L)'
;MKNPANTTYTVQEATQKLEYYCGYQERCHQEVVSKLYELHMIPQAMDIIIVHLIDHNFLNETRFACSFARGKHRIKQWGRIRIVKELKFKKISAYNINLALKEFSEDEYLETFNTLAERQWETSRETNIFKKKKKFGDFMLRKGFESFLVYDKLKELVLQK
;
A
#
# COMPACT_ATOMS: atom_id res chain seq x y z
N MET A 1 15.46 -7.86 35.45
CA MET A 1 14.55 -7.70 34.29
C MET A 1 14.00 -6.28 34.31
N LYS A 2 14.35 -5.45 33.32
CA LYS A 2 13.76 -4.10 33.19
C LYS A 2 12.32 -4.27 32.70
N ASN A 3 11.38 -3.69 33.42
CA ASN A 3 9.98 -3.68 33.05
C ASN A 3 9.83 -2.94 31.70
N PRO A 4 9.24 -3.54 30.65
CA PRO A 4 9.17 -2.91 29.30
C PRO A 4 8.39 -1.58 29.30
N ALA A 5 7.61 -1.30 30.33
CA ALA A 5 6.80 -0.08 30.44
C ALA A 5 7.60 1.19 30.79
N ASN A 6 8.91 1.09 31.12
CA ASN A 6 9.72 2.21 31.61
C ASN A 6 11.08 2.36 30.88
N THR A 7 11.17 1.91 29.63
CA THR A 7 12.41 2.08 28.87
C THR A 7 12.48 3.50 28.32
N THR A 8 13.43 4.30 28.82
CA THR A 8 13.72 5.64 28.31
C THR A 8 14.85 5.55 27.30
N TYR A 9 14.68 6.17 26.13
CA TYR A 9 15.70 6.23 25.08
C TYR A 9 16.25 7.63 24.96
N THR A 10 17.57 7.72 24.73
CA THR A 10 18.20 8.99 24.32
C THR A 10 17.83 9.29 22.87
N VAL A 11 18.02 10.55 22.43
CA VAL A 11 17.83 10.93 21.01
C VAL A 11 18.71 10.08 20.10
N GLN A 12 19.95 9.80 20.50
CA GLN A 12 20.88 8.96 19.73
C GLN A 12 20.38 7.52 19.62
N GLU A 13 19.93 6.92 20.70
CA GLU A 13 19.39 5.56 20.71
C GLU A 13 18.11 5.47 19.85
N ALA A 14 17.22 6.45 19.98
CA ALA A 14 16.01 6.52 19.16
C ALA A 14 16.35 6.68 17.66
N THR A 15 17.33 7.52 17.33
CA THR A 15 17.81 7.69 15.95
C THR A 15 18.30 6.36 15.37
N GLN A 16 19.11 5.62 16.09
CA GLN A 16 19.60 4.31 15.65
C GLN A 16 18.45 3.31 15.45
N LYS A 17 17.46 3.31 16.33
CA LYS A 17 16.27 2.46 16.19
C LYS A 17 15.46 2.81 14.94
N LEU A 18 15.31 4.10 14.63
CA LEU A 18 14.59 4.56 13.45
C LEU A 18 15.37 4.30 12.16
N GLU A 19 16.70 4.40 12.17
CA GLU A 19 17.54 3.99 11.04
C GLU A 19 17.34 2.51 10.72
N TYR A 20 17.37 1.65 11.73
CA TYR A 20 17.08 0.23 11.57
C TYR A 20 15.64 -0.01 11.07
N TYR A 21 14.65 0.68 11.65
CA TYR A 21 13.25 0.59 11.28
C TYR A 21 13.00 0.95 9.81
N CYS A 22 13.64 2.03 9.33
CA CYS A 22 13.58 2.45 7.93
C CYS A 22 14.40 1.53 7.01
N GLY A 23 15.51 0.98 7.51
CA GLY A 23 16.35 0.06 6.75
C GLY A 23 15.75 -1.33 6.57
N TYR A 24 14.92 -1.76 7.52
CA TYR A 24 14.24 -3.06 7.44
C TYR A 24 13.20 -3.11 6.30
N GLN A 25 12.43 -2.05 6.13
CA GLN A 25 11.53 -1.85 4.99
C GLN A 25 11.26 -0.36 4.79
N GLU A 26 10.80 0.01 3.61
CA GLU A 26 10.39 1.40 3.34
C GLU A 26 9.27 1.83 4.28
N ARG A 27 9.42 3.04 4.84
CA ARG A 27 8.46 3.65 5.77
C ARG A 27 7.98 5.00 5.24
N CYS A 28 6.74 5.36 5.56
CA CYS A 28 6.25 6.71 5.33
C CYS A 28 6.47 7.58 6.57
N HIS A 29 6.31 8.89 6.40
CA HIS A 29 6.45 9.87 7.48
C HIS A 29 5.55 9.54 8.69
N GLN A 30 4.30 9.19 8.43
CA GLN A 30 3.33 8.84 9.47
C GLN A 30 3.77 7.63 10.31
N GLU A 31 4.34 6.61 9.68
CA GLU A 31 4.85 5.43 10.38
C GLU A 31 6.05 5.77 11.27
N VAL A 32 6.93 6.64 10.79
CA VAL A 32 8.09 7.13 11.55
C VAL A 32 7.63 7.94 12.75
N VAL A 33 6.69 8.87 12.58
CA VAL A 33 6.12 9.66 13.67
C VAL A 33 5.48 8.75 14.72
N SER A 34 4.68 7.78 14.30
CA SER A 34 4.05 6.81 15.22
C SER A 34 5.09 6.02 16.00
N LYS A 35 6.18 5.60 15.35
CA LYS A 35 7.27 4.88 16.00
C LYS A 35 8.00 5.74 17.04
N LEU A 36 8.22 7.01 16.73
CA LEU A 36 8.84 7.95 17.67
C LEU A 36 7.96 8.22 18.90
N TYR A 37 6.63 8.25 18.73
CA TYR A 37 5.70 8.31 19.86
C TYR A 37 5.79 7.07 20.76
N GLU A 38 5.90 5.88 20.15
CA GLU A 38 6.11 4.64 20.92
C GLU A 38 7.39 4.66 21.74
N LEU A 39 8.43 5.35 21.25
CA LEU A 39 9.70 5.53 21.96
C LEU A 39 9.66 6.71 22.96
N HIS A 40 8.52 7.32 23.16
CA HIS A 40 8.30 8.45 24.06
C HIS A 40 9.18 9.68 23.77
N MET A 41 9.47 9.94 22.49
CA MET A 41 10.20 11.13 22.07
C MET A 41 9.31 12.36 22.14
N ILE A 42 9.87 13.47 22.65
CA ILE A 42 9.21 14.77 22.63
C ILE A 42 9.23 15.37 21.21
N PRO A 43 8.29 16.29 20.86
CA PRO A 43 8.21 16.84 19.50
C PRO A 43 9.51 17.42 18.97
N GLN A 44 10.29 18.12 19.79
CA GLN A 44 11.57 18.72 19.40
C GLN A 44 12.62 17.65 19.02
N ALA A 45 12.66 16.55 19.77
CA ALA A 45 13.52 15.42 19.47
C ALA A 45 13.07 14.69 18.20
N MET A 46 11.75 14.54 18.02
CA MET A 46 11.17 13.93 16.81
C MET A 46 11.57 14.70 15.55
N ASP A 47 11.49 16.02 15.56
CA ASP A 47 11.88 16.86 14.42
C ASP A 47 13.35 16.67 14.03
N ILE A 48 14.24 16.63 15.02
CA ILE A 48 15.68 16.39 14.80
C ILE A 48 15.91 15.01 14.16
N ILE A 49 15.26 13.99 14.68
CA ILE A 49 15.39 12.61 14.17
C ILE A 49 14.85 12.49 12.76
N ILE A 50 13.67 13.06 12.49
CA ILE A 50 13.05 13.02 11.16
C ILE A 50 13.94 13.71 10.11
N VAL A 51 14.47 14.91 10.43
CA VAL A 51 15.39 15.62 9.53
C VAL A 51 16.62 14.76 9.26
N HIS A 52 17.21 14.15 10.28
CA HIS A 52 18.34 13.23 10.13
C HIS A 52 18.01 12.07 9.17
N LEU A 53 16.86 11.43 9.35
CA LEU A 53 16.44 10.30 8.51
C LEU A 53 16.24 10.72 7.04
N ILE A 54 15.70 11.91 6.80
CA ILE A 54 15.54 12.48 5.45
C ILE A 54 16.89 12.79 4.84
N ASP A 55 17.75 13.51 5.56
CA ASP A 55 19.06 13.95 5.06
C ASP A 55 19.99 12.78 4.74
N HIS A 56 19.91 11.69 5.48
CA HIS A 56 20.69 10.48 5.26
C HIS A 56 19.98 9.42 4.42
N ASN A 57 18.87 9.80 3.77
CA ASN A 57 18.11 8.96 2.83
C ASN A 57 17.53 7.67 3.43
N PHE A 58 17.31 7.64 4.73
CA PHE A 58 16.53 6.57 5.38
C PHE A 58 15.05 6.72 5.16
N LEU A 59 14.53 7.94 5.16
CA LEU A 59 13.14 8.29 4.95
C LEU A 59 12.99 9.05 3.63
N ASN A 60 12.25 8.48 2.68
CA ASN A 60 12.04 9.06 1.36
C ASN A 60 10.61 8.74 0.90
N GLU A 61 9.75 9.75 0.86
CA GLU A 61 8.33 9.58 0.53
C GLU A 61 8.12 9.04 -0.88
N THR A 62 8.86 9.53 -1.86
CA THR A 62 8.76 9.05 -3.25
C THR A 62 9.12 7.58 -3.36
N ARG A 63 10.21 7.18 -2.75
CA ARG A 63 10.67 5.79 -2.74
C ARG A 63 9.67 4.88 -2.03
N PHE A 64 9.11 5.33 -0.90
CA PHE A 64 8.06 4.61 -0.20
C PHE A 64 6.83 4.42 -1.10
N ALA A 65 6.32 5.49 -1.70
CA ALA A 65 5.13 5.44 -2.54
C ALA A 65 5.30 4.50 -3.74
N CYS A 66 6.44 4.57 -4.42
CA CYS A 66 6.75 3.71 -5.57
C CYS A 66 6.89 2.25 -5.17
N SER A 67 7.61 1.96 -4.09
CA SER A 67 7.76 0.61 -3.54
C SER A 67 6.41 0.03 -3.09
N PHE A 68 5.59 0.83 -2.43
CA PHE A 68 4.26 0.44 -1.98
C PHE A 68 3.36 0.07 -3.16
N ALA A 69 3.24 0.94 -4.15
CA ALA A 69 2.39 0.71 -5.33
C ALA A 69 2.83 -0.54 -6.10
N ARG A 70 4.13 -0.66 -6.35
CA ARG A 70 4.71 -1.82 -7.04
C ARG A 70 4.40 -3.13 -6.31
N GLY A 71 4.67 -3.18 -5.01
CA GLY A 71 4.43 -4.39 -4.21
C GLY A 71 2.96 -4.74 -4.07
N LYS A 72 2.10 -3.77 -3.83
CA LYS A 72 0.66 -4.01 -3.69
C LYS A 72 0.03 -4.44 -5.00
N HIS A 73 0.47 -3.89 -6.12
CA HIS A 73 -0.03 -4.33 -7.42
C HIS A 73 0.49 -5.72 -7.79
N ARG A 74 1.80 -5.95 -7.74
CA ARG A 74 2.42 -7.22 -8.19
C ARG A 74 2.14 -8.39 -7.26
N ILE A 75 2.18 -8.17 -5.95
CA ILE A 75 2.04 -9.25 -4.96
C ILE A 75 0.58 -9.43 -4.54
N LYS A 76 -0.10 -8.33 -4.22
CA LYS A 76 -1.49 -8.35 -3.70
C LYS A 76 -2.54 -8.20 -4.79
N GLN A 77 -2.14 -7.88 -6.01
CA GLN A 77 -3.04 -7.66 -7.15
C GLN A 77 -4.10 -6.56 -6.85
N TRP A 78 -3.65 -5.48 -6.20
CA TRP A 78 -4.52 -4.33 -5.98
C TRP A 78 -4.63 -3.47 -7.24
N GLY A 79 -5.82 -2.95 -7.50
CA GLY A 79 -6.06 -1.93 -8.51
C GLY A 79 -5.66 -0.53 -8.04
N ARG A 80 -5.62 0.41 -8.98
CA ARG A 80 -5.20 1.80 -8.75
C ARG A 80 -6.03 2.49 -7.68
N ILE A 81 -7.35 2.28 -7.66
CA ILE A 81 -8.26 2.95 -6.71
C ILE A 81 -7.87 2.61 -5.27
N ARG A 82 -7.59 1.35 -4.98
CA ARG A 82 -7.18 0.92 -3.64
C ARG A 82 -5.80 1.44 -3.27
N ILE A 83 -4.84 1.38 -4.19
CA ILE A 83 -3.48 1.89 -3.99
C ILE A 83 -3.53 3.40 -3.66
N VAL A 84 -4.26 4.18 -4.46
CA VAL A 84 -4.42 5.63 -4.24
C VAL A 84 -5.07 5.92 -2.89
N LYS A 85 -6.13 5.20 -2.55
CA LYS A 85 -6.83 5.37 -1.27
C LYS A 85 -5.90 5.12 -0.08
N GLU A 86 -5.14 4.04 -0.11
CA GLU A 86 -4.20 3.70 0.96
C GLU A 86 -3.06 4.71 1.07
N LEU A 87 -2.50 5.17 -0.05
CA LEU A 87 -1.45 6.19 -0.06
C LEU A 87 -1.97 7.54 0.46
N LYS A 88 -3.19 7.93 0.10
CA LYS A 88 -3.84 9.13 0.66
C LYS A 88 -4.05 9.00 2.17
N PHE A 89 -4.47 7.84 2.64
CA PHE A 89 -4.63 7.58 4.07
C PHE A 89 -3.31 7.74 4.83
N LYS A 90 -2.20 7.36 4.20
CA LYS A 90 -0.84 7.53 4.72
C LYS A 90 -0.28 8.94 4.54
N LYS A 91 -1.09 9.90 4.10
CA LYS A 91 -0.71 11.31 3.91
C LYS A 91 0.37 11.51 2.84
N ILE A 92 0.46 10.65 1.87
CA ILE A 92 1.36 10.79 0.72
C ILE A 92 0.84 11.90 -0.21
N SER A 93 1.73 12.73 -0.72
CA SER A 93 1.38 13.83 -1.65
C SER A 93 0.81 13.30 -2.97
N ALA A 94 -0.06 14.08 -3.60
CA ALA A 94 -0.62 13.75 -4.91
C ALA A 94 0.47 13.56 -5.98
N TYR A 95 1.53 14.35 -5.93
CA TYR A 95 2.69 14.22 -6.81
C TYR A 95 3.33 12.84 -6.69
N ASN A 96 3.62 12.40 -5.47
CA ASN A 96 4.23 11.10 -5.23
C ASN A 96 3.30 9.92 -5.52
N ILE A 97 1.99 10.08 -5.31
CA ILE A 97 1.00 9.09 -5.72
C ILE A 97 1.01 8.91 -7.24
N ASN A 98 1.02 10.01 -7.99
CA ASN A 98 1.07 9.95 -9.46
C ASN A 98 2.35 9.28 -9.96
N LEU A 99 3.51 9.54 -9.34
CA LEU A 99 4.75 8.84 -9.66
C LEU A 99 4.65 7.34 -9.35
N ALA A 100 4.07 7.00 -8.21
CA ALA A 100 3.91 5.61 -7.79
C ALA A 100 3.06 4.79 -8.78
N LEU A 101 2.01 5.37 -9.34
CA LEU A 101 1.15 4.68 -10.32
C LEU A 101 1.85 4.42 -11.66
N LYS A 102 2.99 5.06 -11.92
CA LYS A 102 3.82 4.80 -13.11
C LYS A 102 4.77 3.61 -12.94
N GLU A 103 4.82 2.99 -11.77
CA GLU A 103 5.67 1.82 -11.51
C GLU A 103 5.24 0.57 -12.28
N PHE A 104 4.02 0.54 -12.78
CA PHE A 104 3.51 -0.52 -13.65
C PHE A 104 2.87 0.12 -14.89
N SER A 105 3.13 -0.50 -16.06
CA SER A 105 2.56 -0.04 -17.32
C SER A 105 1.08 -0.36 -17.43
N GLU A 106 0.39 0.27 -18.39
CA GLU A 106 -1.00 -0.05 -18.69
C GLU A 106 -1.17 -1.51 -19.09
N ASP A 107 -0.27 -2.05 -19.91
CA ASP A 107 -0.30 -3.45 -20.34
C ASP A 107 -0.13 -4.41 -19.16
N GLU A 108 0.84 -4.16 -18.28
CA GLU A 108 1.02 -4.92 -17.03
C GLU A 108 -0.23 -4.87 -16.15
N TYR A 109 -0.82 -3.69 -16.02
CA TYR A 109 -2.03 -3.48 -15.23
C TYR A 109 -3.22 -4.29 -15.74
N LEU A 110 -3.47 -4.23 -17.05
CA LEU A 110 -4.56 -4.97 -17.69
C LEU A 110 -4.32 -6.47 -17.68
N GLU A 111 -3.08 -6.91 -17.84
CA GLU A 111 -2.74 -8.34 -17.73
C GLU A 111 -3.03 -8.88 -16.32
N THR A 112 -2.61 -8.16 -15.29
CA THR A 112 -2.90 -8.51 -13.89
C THR A 112 -4.40 -8.53 -13.64
N PHE A 113 -5.13 -7.52 -14.10
CA PHE A 113 -6.58 -7.44 -13.99
C PHE A 113 -7.26 -8.64 -14.66
N ASN A 114 -6.94 -8.93 -15.91
CA ASN A 114 -7.58 -10.00 -16.65
C ASN A 114 -7.29 -11.38 -16.03
N THR A 115 -6.04 -11.63 -15.66
CA THR A 115 -5.64 -12.88 -15.02
C THR A 115 -6.40 -13.12 -13.72
N LEU A 116 -6.49 -12.08 -12.87
CA LEU A 116 -7.22 -12.16 -11.62
C LEU A 116 -8.74 -12.34 -11.85
N ALA A 117 -9.31 -11.58 -12.77
CA ALA A 117 -10.73 -11.64 -13.09
C ALA A 117 -11.15 -13.02 -13.61
N GLU A 118 -10.42 -13.57 -14.54
CA GLU A 118 -10.68 -14.90 -15.13
C GLU A 118 -10.58 -15.98 -14.04
N ARG A 119 -9.52 -15.96 -13.24
CA ARG A 119 -9.37 -16.90 -12.14
C ARG A 119 -10.50 -16.81 -11.13
N GLN A 120 -10.91 -15.60 -10.75
CA GLN A 120 -12.00 -15.37 -9.78
C GLN A 120 -13.33 -15.89 -10.33
N TRP A 121 -13.60 -15.70 -11.60
CA TRP A 121 -14.81 -16.20 -12.26
C TRP A 121 -14.82 -17.72 -12.37
N GLU A 122 -13.73 -18.32 -12.82
CA GLU A 122 -13.60 -19.76 -13.06
C GLU A 122 -13.61 -20.57 -11.76
N THR A 123 -12.99 -20.06 -10.70
CA THR A 123 -12.92 -20.77 -9.41
C THR A 123 -14.16 -20.58 -8.54
N SER A 124 -15.10 -19.75 -8.95
CA SER A 124 -16.35 -19.54 -8.20
C SER A 124 -17.21 -20.79 -8.23
N ARG A 125 -17.65 -21.24 -7.04
CA ARG A 125 -18.57 -22.38 -6.87
C ARG A 125 -20.02 -21.96 -6.85
N GLU A 126 -20.32 -20.68 -7.03
CA GLU A 126 -21.68 -20.17 -7.04
C GLU A 126 -22.43 -20.62 -8.29
N THR A 127 -23.56 -21.28 -8.10
CA THR A 127 -24.41 -21.81 -9.18
C THR A 127 -25.42 -20.80 -9.67
N ASN A 128 -25.87 -19.89 -8.82
CA ASN A 128 -26.81 -18.83 -9.20
C ASN A 128 -26.05 -17.70 -9.93
N ILE A 129 -26.39 -17.46 -11.18
CA ILE A 129 -25.70 -16.49 -12.03
C ILE A 129 -25.75 -15.06 -11.48
N PHE A 130 -26.84 -14.63 -10.89
CA PHE A 130 -26.97 -13.29 -10.32
C PHE A 130 -26.06 -13.12 -9.10
N LYS A 131 -26.01 -14.12 -8.24
CA LYS A 131 -25.10 -14.15 -7.08
C LYS A 131 -23.62 -14.22 -7.52
N LYS A 132 -23.32 -15.02 -8.55
CA LYS A 132 -21.98 -15.13 -9.11
C LYS A 132 -21.49 -13.80 -9.64
N LYS A 133 -22.30 -13.11 -10.43
CA LYS A 133 -22.00 -11.76 -10.95
C LYS A 133 -21.74 -10.77 -9.81
N LYS A 134 -22.59 -10.77 -8.79
CA LYS A 134 -22.44 -9.88 -7.63
C LYS A 134 -21.15 -10.15 -6.87
N LYS A 135 -20.85 -11.40 -6.57
CA LYS A 135 -19.62 -11.80 -5.86
C LYS A 135 -18.37 -11.41 -6.65
N PHE A 136 -18.37 -11.60 -7.95
CA PHE A 136 -17.29 -11.20 -8.84
C PHE A 136 -17.07 -9.68 -8.80
N GLY A 137 -18.14 -8.91 -9.00
CA GLY A 137 -18.08 -7.45 -8.98
C GLY A 137 -17.57 -6.92 -7.64
N ASP A 138 -18.14 -7.40 -6.53
CA ASP A 138 -17.74 -7.00 -5.18
C ASP A 138 -16.26 -7.32 -4.90
N PHE A 139 -15.79 -8.47 -5.33
CA PHE A 139 -14.38 -8.87 -5.18
C PHE A 139 -13.45 -7.96 -5.96
N MET A 140 -13.71 -7.76 -7.25
CA MET A 140 -12.83 -6.95 -8.12
C MET A 140 -12.83 -5.47 -7.73
N LEU A 141 -13.98 -4.93 -7.34
CA LEU A 141 -14.09 -3.56 -6.84
C LEU A 141 -13.36 -3.39 -5.50
N ARG A 142 -13.44 -4.37 -4.62
CA ARG A 142 -12.71 -4.37 -3.34
C ARG A 142 -11.20 -4.47 -3.54
N LYS A 143 -10.74 -5.16 -4.58
CA LYS A 143 -9.33 -5.15 -5.00
C LYS A 143 -8.86 -3.78 -5.49
N GLY A 144 -9.81 -2.91 -5.87
CA GLY A 144 -9.52 -1.52 -6.24
C GLY A 144 -9.42 -1.27 -7.73
N PHE A 145 -9.95 -2.17 -8.55
CA PHE A 145 -10.01 -1.95 -9.99
C PHE A 145 -11.16 -1.01 -10.36
N GLU A 146 -11.02 -0.28 -11.44
CA GLU A 146 -11.99 0.68 -11.94
C GLU A 146 -13.29 -0.02 -12.33
N SER A 147 -14.43 0.56 -11.96
CA SER A 147 -15.74 -0.05 -12.18
C SER A 147 -16.03 -0.37 -13.64
N PHE A 148 -15.60 0.51 -14.58
CA PHE A 148 -15.81 0.27 -16.00
C PHE A 148 -15.07 -0.98 -16.50
N LEU A 149 -13.84 -1.22 -16.02
CA LEU A 149 -13.08 -2.44 -16.33
C LEU A 149 -13.78 -3.68 -15.78
N VAL A 150 -14.26 -3.60 -14.56
CA VAL A 150 -14.91 -4.73 -13.87
C VAL A 150 -16.20 -5.13 -14.58
N TYR A 151 -17.05 -4.18 -14.90
CA TYR A 151 -18.34 -4.47 -15.53
C TYR A 151 -18.19 -4.87 -16.99
N ASP A 152 -17.26 -4.30 -17.75
CA ASP A 152 -16.97 -4.73 -19.12
C ASP A 152 -16.43 -6.17 -19.14
N LYS A 153 -15.52 -6.50 -18.24
CA LYS A 153 -15.00 -7.87 -18.11
C LYS A 153 -16.10 -8.86 -17.70
N LEU A 154 -16.99 -8.45 -16.81
CA LEU A 154 -18.13 -9.27 -16.39
C LEU A 154 -19.03 -9.63 -17.57
N LYS A 155 -19.35 -8.68 -18.44
CA LYS A 155 -20.12 -8.92 -19.68
C LYS A 155 -19.42 -9.93 -20.59
N GLU A 156 -18.11 -9.77 -20.76
CA GLU A 156 -17.29 -10.69 -21.57
C GLU A 156 -17.34 -12.12 -21.00
N LEU A 157 -17.11 -12.28 -19.68
CA LEU A 157 -17.09 -13.59 -19.03
C LEU A 157 -18.43 -14.30 -19.07
N VAL A 158 -19.54 -13.57 -18.99
CA VAL A 158 -20.89 -14.13 -19.07
C VAL A 158 -21.20 -14.67 -20.47
N LEU A 159 -20.64 -14.06 -21.51
CA LEU A 159 -20.84 -14.46 -22.91
C LEU A 159 -19.97 -15.66 -23.33
N GLN A 160 -18.90 -15.93 -22.61
CA GLN A 160 -17.99 -17.06 -22.85
C GLN A 160 -18.52 -18.35 -22.22
N LYS A 161 -19.69 -18.80 -22.60
CA LYS A 161 -20.24 -20.09 -22.16
C LYS A 161 -19.82 -21.22 -23.07
#